data_9044271b9609f03fee8507324a03c841
#
_entry.id   9044271b9609f03fee8507324a03c841
#
_cell.length_a   1.000
_cell.length_b   1.000
_cell.length_c   1.000
_cell.angle_alpha   90.00
_cell.angle_beta   90.00
_cell.angle_gamma   90.00
#
_symmetry.space_group_name_H-M   'P 1'
#
loop_
_entity.id
_entity.type
_entity.pdbx_description
1 polymer ?
#
loop_
_entity_poly.entity_id
_entity_poly.type
_entity_poly.pdbx_seq_one_letter_code
_entity_poly.pdbx_strand_id
1 'polypeptide(L)'
;MINRFILNEVSYFGAGARKQLPEVLARLNLHKALVATDKGLLKVGTAKMVTDVLDEAGFAYDIYSEIKPNPTVTNVKQGVDAFKASGADCIIAIGGGSSMDTAKGIGIVVANPEFADVVSLEGCAPTKNKSVPIIALPTTAGTGAEVTINYVIIDEENQKKMVCVDPNDIPAVAIVDPELMYSLPKGLTAATGMDALTHAIEGYITKGAWVMSDMYELQAIKMIAENLPIAVEEPQNPVGREGMALAQYIAAQAFSNVGLGLVHG
;
A
#
# COMPACT_ATOMS: atom_id res chain seq x y z
N MET A 1 17.68 -18.15 17.58
CA MET A 1 16.64 -18.00 16.53
C MET A 1 17.17 -16.95 15.56
N ILE A 2 16.99 -17.12 14.25
CA ILE A 2 17.39 -16.11 13.25
C ILE A 2 16.10 -15.40 12.83
N ASN A 3 16.05 -14.08 13.06
CA ASN A 3 14.94 -13.24 12.63
C ASN A 3 15.35 -12.47 11.37
N ARG A 4 14.44 -12.40 10.39
CA ARG A 4 14.58 -11.59 9.17
C ARG A 4 13.67 -10.38 9.28
N PHE A 5 14.14 -9.23 8.82
CA PHE A 5 13.35 -8.00 8.78
C PHE A 5 13.51 -7.35 7.41
N ILE A 6 12.43 -7.28 6.66
CA ILE A 6 12.38 -6.74 5.30
C ILE A 6 11.73 -5.38 5.36
N LEU A 7 12.38 -4.39 4.79
CA LEU A 7 11.88 -3.04 4.63
C LEU A 7 11.93 -2.67 3.16
N ASN A 8 11.11 -1.70 2.75
CA ASN A 8 11.23 -1.08 1.44
C ASN A 8 12.52 -0.25 1.34
N GLU A 9 12.91 0.13 0.12
CA GLU A 9 14.20 0.79 -0.10
C GLU A 9 14.23 2.21 0.46
N VAL A 10 13.14 2.99 0.25
CA VAL A 10 13.04 4.38 0.70
C VAL A 10 11.60 4.72 1.06
N SER A 11 11.45 5.51 2.13
CA SER A 11 10.17 6.12 2.48
C SER A 11 10.31 7.61 2.69
N TYR A 12 9.34 8.37 2.22
CA TYR A 12 9.16 9.77 2.51
C TYR A 12 7.90 9.95 3.35
N PHE A 13 7.98 10.75 4.39
CA PHE A 13 6.87 10.99 5.30
C PHE A 13 6.69 12.49 5.56
N GLY A 14 5.44 12.96 5.56
CA GLY A 14 5.05 14.30 5.96
C GLY A 14 4.13 14.99 4.95
N ALA A 15 3.51 16.08 5.38
CA ALA A 15 2.62 16.88 4.54
C ALA A 15 3.35 17.42 3.30
N GLY A 16 2.79 17.17 2.12
CA GLY A 16 3.40 17.53 0.85
C GLY A 16 4.50 16.59 0.36
N ALA A 17 4.73 15.44 1.02
CA ALA A 17 5.75 14.48 0.62
C ALA A 17 5.60 13.98 -0.83
N ARG A 18 4.39 13.98 -1.40
CA ARG A 18 4.13 13.65 -2.82
C ARG A 18 4.98 14.48 -3.80
N LYS A 19 5.44 15.68 -3.39
CA LYS A 19 6.29 16.55 -4.20
C LYS A 19 7.71 15.99 -4.42
N GLN A 20 8.08 14.93 -3.67
CA GLN A 20 9.33 14.20 -3.90
C GLN A 20 9.25 13.26 -5.13
N LEU A 21 8.05 13.04 -5.66
CA LEU A 21 7.82 12.08 -6.74
C LEU A 21 8.73 12.30 -7.96
N PRO A 22 8.93 13.53 -8.49
CA PRO A 22 9.82 13.75 -9.64
C PRO A 22 11.27 13.35 -9.36
N GLU A 23 11.79 13.64 -8.17
CA GLU A 23 13.14 13.26 -7.76
C GLU A 23 13.27 11.73 -7.65
N VAL A 24 12.26 11.06 -7.08
CA VAL A 24 12.19 9.60 -6.98
C VAL A 24 12.24 8.96 -8.37
N LEU A 25 11.40 9.43 -9.28
CA LEU A 25 11.32 8.91 -10.65
C LEU A 25 12.64 9.09 -11.41
N ALA A 26 13.26 10.26 -11.29
CA ALA A 26 14.57 10.54 -11.90
C ALA A 26 15.68 9.66 -11.30
N ARG A 27 15.72 9.49 -9.96
CA ARG A 27 16.71 8.65 -9.27
C ARG A 27 16.60 7.18 -9.70
N LEU A 28 15.39 6.68 -9.90
CA LEU A 28 15.14 5.30 -10.33
C LEU A 28 15.24 5.15 -11.86
N ASN A 29 15.54 6.22 -12.61
CA ASN A 29 15.62 6.25 -14.07
C ASN A 29 14.36 5.70 -14.72
N LEU A 30 13.18 6.14 -14.25
CA LEU A 30 11.86 5.75 -14.75
C LEU A 30 11.35 6.79 -15.77
N HIS A 31 10.56 6.35 -16.74
CA HIS A 31 10.20 7.17 -17.90
C HIS A 31 8.70 7.29 -18.09
N LYS A 32 7.92 6.27 -17.73
CA LYS A 32 6.47 6.28 -17.86
C LYS A 32 5.82 5.42 -16.78
N ALA A 33 4.79 5.95 -16.12
CA ALA A 33 4.06 5.22 -15.09
C ALA A 33 2.69 4.71 -15.57
N LEU A 34 2.26 3.57 -15.01
CA LEU A 34 0.85 3.27 -14.87
C LEU A 34 0.39 3.77 -13.50
N VAL A 35 -0.47 4.79 -13.48
CA VAL A 35 -1.11 5.27 -12.24
C VAL A 35 -2.27 4.36 -11.91
N ALA A 36 -2.11 3.54 -10.87
CA ALA A 36 -3.12 2.61 -10.38
C ALA A 36 -3.92 3.26 -9.23
N THR A 37 -5.22 3.51 -9.45
CA THR A 37 -6.11 4.18 -8.49
C THR A 37 -7.55 3.72 -8.67
N ASP A 38 -8.48 4.29 -7.93
CA ASP A 38 -9.91 4.04 -8.11
C ASP A 38 -10.69 5.28 -8.60
N LYS A 39 -11.87 5.04 -9.16
CA LYS A 39 -12.75 6.10 -9.68
C LYS A 39 -13.21 7.10 -8.61
N GLY A 40 -13.28 6.65 -7.35
CA GLY A 40 -13.65 7.50 -6.23
C GLY A 40 -12.60 8.58 -5.97
N LEU A 41 -11.32 8.18 -5.91
CA LEU A 41 -10.20 9.09 -5.70
C LEU A 41 -9.99 10.06 -6.86
N LEU A 42 -10.27 9.63 -8.09
CA LEU A 42 -10.31 10.54 -9.24
C LEU A 42 -11.43 11.58 -9.09
N LYS A 43 -12.63 11.14 -8.69
CA LYS A 43 -13.80 12.00 -8.54
C LYS A 43 -13.64 13.04 -7.44
N VAL A 44 -13.06 12.67 -6.30
CA VAL A 44 -12.85 13.59 -5.16
C VAL A 44 -11.60 14.44 -5.31
N GLY A 45 -10.77 14.19 -6.31
CA GLY A 45 -9.59 14.99 -6.62
C GLY A 45 -8.32 14.59 -5.86
N THR A 46 -8.36 13.56 -5.00
CA THR A 46 -7.17 13.10 -4.27
C THR A 46 -6.09 12.58 -5.22
N ALA A 47 -6.49 11.75 -6.20
CA ALA A 47 -5.55 11.26 -7.21
C ALA A 47 -4.97 12.42 -8.05
N LYS A 48 -5.78 13.47 -8.29
CA LYS A 48 -5.34 14.67 -9.01
C LYS A 48 -4.20 15.40 -8.29
N MET A 49 -4.18 15.42 -6.96
CA MET A 49 -3.07 16.03 -6.20
C MET A 49 -1.71 15.41 -6.51
N VAL A 50 -1.71 14.14 -6.95
CA VAL A 50 -0.49 13.42 -7.35
C VAL A 50 -0.22 13.58 -8.84
N THR A 51 -1.26 13.45 -9.69
CA THR A 51 -1.07 13.63 -11.13
C THR A 51 -0.68 15.04 -11.50
N ASP A 52 -1.10 16.08 -10.76
CA ASP A 52 -0.63 17.44 -10.97
C ASP A 52 0.89 17.56 -10.78
N VAL A 53 1.47 16.82 -9.83
CA VAL A 53 2.93 16.78 -9.64
C VAL A 53 3.62 16.13 -10.84
N LEU A 54 3.01 15.10 -11.43
CA LEU A 54 3.53 14.46 -12.65
C LEU A 54 3.42 15.38 -13.85
N ASP A 55 2.28 16.07 -14.00
CA ASP A 55 2.04 17.03 -15.09
C ASP A 55 3.02 18.20 -15.04
N GLU A 56 3.24 18.78 -13.84
CA GLU A 56 4.21 19.85 -13.60
C GLU A 56 5.64 19.41 -13.92
N ALA A 57 5.97 18.14 -13.68
CA ALA A 57 7.27 17.56 -13.99
C ALA A 57 7.41 17.12 -15.48
N GLY A 58 6.33 17.16 -16.25
CA GLY A 58 6.31 16.64 -17.61
C GLY A 58 6.53 15.13 -17.71
N PHE A 59 6.17 14.39 -16.66
CA PHE A 59 6.36 12.94 -16.61
C PHE A 59 5.16 12.21 -17.23
N ALA A 60 5.45 11.28 -18.15
CA ALA A 60 4.42 10.54 -18.87
C ALA A 60 3.74 9.47 -17.98
N TYR A 61 2.42 9.37 -18.07
CA TYR A 61 1.66 8.33 -17.39
C TYR A 61 0.35 7.99 -18.11
N ASP A 62 -0.15 6.78 -17.86
CA ASP A 62 -1.51 6.37 -18.14
C ASP A 62 -2.23 6.02 -16.85
N ILE A 63 -3.56 6.08 -16.82
CA ILE A 63 -4.35 5.80 -15.62
C ILE A 63 -5.11 4.48 -15.76
N TYR A 64 -4.94 3.58 -14.79
CA TYR A 64 -5.77 2.41 -14.58
C TYR A 64 -6.66 2.64 -13.35
N SER A 65 -7.97 2.80 -13.57
CA SER A 65 -8.93 3.18 -12.52
C SER A 65 -10.06 2.17 -12.28
N GLU A 66 -9.94 0.96 -12.82
CA GLU A 66 -10.96 -0.08 -12.68
C GLU A 66 -10.82 -0.88 -11.36
N ILE A 67 -10.04 -0.37 -10.42
CA ILE A 67 -9.80 -1.00 -9.12
C ILE A 67 -11.08 -0.92 -8.27
N LYS A 68 -11.48 -2.06 -7.73
CA LYS A 68 -12.65 -2.20 -6.86
C LYS A 68 -12.22 -2.39 -5.40
N PRO A 69 -13.07 -2.04 -4.43
CA PRO A 69 -12.89 -2.50 -3.06
C PRO A 69 -12.77 -4.04 -3.03
N ASN A 70 -11.81 -4.57 -2.27
CA ASN A 70 -11.45 -5.98 -2.29
C ASN A 70 -11.08 -6.43 -3.72
N PRO A 71 -9.87 -6.13 -4.19
CA PRO A 71 -9.48 -6.35 -5.58
C PRO A 71 -9.51 -7.82 -5.95
N THR A 72 -9.85 -8.09 -7.20
CA THR A 72 -10.09 -9.43 -7.70
C THR A 72 -9.00 -9.88 -8.66
N VAL A 73 -8.93 -11.18 -8.93
CA VAL A 73 -8.09 -11.76 -9.98
C VAL A 73 -8.32 -11.05 -11.32
N THR A 74 -9.59 -10.75 -11.63
CA THR A 74 -9.94 -10.00 -12.85
C THR A 74 -9.34 -8.58 -12.85
N ASN A 75 -9.34 -7.87 -11.72
CA ASN A 75 -8.72 -6.55 -11.62
C ASN A 75 -7.21 -6.61 -11.89
N VAL A 76 -6.52 -7.61 -11.35
CA VAL A 76 -5.08 -7.79 -11.59
C VAL A 76 -4.81 -8.09 -13.06
N LYS A 77 -5.54 -9.03 -13.68
CA LYS A 77 -5.38 -9.39 -15.10
C LYS A 77 -5.59 -8.17 -16.03
N GLN A 78 -6.66 -7.41 -15.81
CA GLN A 78 -6.93 -6.18 -16.57
C GLN A 78 -5.83 -5.11 -16.37
N GLY A 79 -5.32 -5.00 -15.15
CA GLY A 79 -4.22 -4.09 -14.84
C GLY A 79 -2.90 -4.51 -15.50
N VAL A 80 -2.61 -5.81 -15.59
CA VAL A 80 -1.46 -6.35 -16.34
C VAL A 80 -1.56 -5.99 -17.82
N ASP A 81 -2.75 -6.14 -18.43
CA ASP A 81 -2.98 -5.77 -19.82
C ASP A 81 -2.83 -4.27 -20.03
N ALA A 82 -3.35 -3.45 -19.11
CA ALA A 82 -3.20 -1.99 -19.14
C ALA A 82 -1.72 -1.58 -19.02
N PHE A 83 -0.96 -2.21 -18.11
CA PHE A 83 0.47 -1.94 -17.95
C PHE A 83 1.24 -2.23 -19.24
N LYS A 84 1.02 -3.39 -19.84
CA LYS A 84 1.66 -3.77 -21.10
C LYS A 84 1.28 -2.84 -22.25
N ALA A 85 0.01 -2.48 -22.37
CA ALA A 85 -0.49 -1.59 -23.43
C ALA A 85 0.04 -0.17 -23.30
N SER A 86 0.23 0.32 -22.06
CA SER A 86 0.75 1.67 -21.78
C SER A 86 2.23 1.83 -22.13
N GLY A 87 3.01 0.73 -22.13
CA GLY A 87 4.46 0.80 -22.20
C GLY A 87 5.11 1.43 -20.99
N ALA A 88 4.43 1.41 -19.84
CA ALA A 88 4.97 1.90 -18.57
C ALA A 88 6.14 1.03 -18.08
N ASP A 89 7.06 1.63 -17.34
CA ASP A 89 8.19 0.96 -16.70
C ASP A 89 8.09 0.94 -15.16
N CYS A 90 7.04 1.57 -14.60
CA CYS A 90 6.73 1.55 -13.18
C CYS A 90 5.23 1.70 -12.91
N ILE A 91 4.83 1.46 -11.67
CA ILE A 91 3.47 1.68 -11.18
C ILE A 91 3.52 2.76 -10.08
N ILE A 92 2.65 3.76 -10.20
CA ILE A 92 2.37 4.72 -9.12
C ILE A 92 1.02 4.34 -8.54
N ALA A 93 1.03 3.72 -7.36
CA ALA A 93 -0.19 3.28 -6.68
C ALA A 93 -0.72 4.39 -5.78
N ILE A 94 -1.93 4.87 -6.04
CA ILE A 94 -2.59 5.92 -5.25
C ILE A 94 -3.88 5.35 -4.69
N GLY A 95 -3.97 5.21 -3.37
CA GLY A 95 -5.19 4.71 -2.75
C GLY A 95 -5.00 4.02 -1.42
N GLY A 96 -6.01 3.29 -0.98
CA GLY A 96 -5.93 2.39 0.17
C GLY A 96 -5.39 1.01 -0.20
N GLY A 97 -5.58 0.04 0.69
CA GLY A 97 -5.11 -1.34 0.50
C GLY A 97 -5.47 -1.93 -0.85
N SER A 98 -6.72 -1.72 -1.33
CA SER A 98 -7.15 -2.26 -2.63
C SER A 98 -6.32 -1.78 -3.81
N SER A 99 -5.94 -0.50 -3.84
CA SER A 99 -5.08 0.05 -4.91
C SER A 99 -3.66 -0.49 -4.80
N MET A 100 -3.14 -0.59 -3.57
CA MET A 100 -1.81 -1.14 -3.31
C MET A 100 -1.72 -2.61 -3.68
N ASP A 101 -2.69 -3.43 -3.23
CA ASP A 101 -2.72 -4.87 -3.48
C ASP A 101 -2.88 -5.17 -4.99
N THR A 102 -3.72 -4.38 -5.69
CA THR A 102 -3.82 -4.50 -7.16
C THR A 102 -2.49 -4.16 -7.83
N ALA A 103 -1.83 -3.07 -7.42
CA ALA A 103 -0.54 -2.66 -7.99
C ALA A 103 0.54 -3.72 -7.77
N LYS A 104 0.57 -4.32 -6.58
CA LYS A 104 1.47 -5.44 -6.27
C LYS A 104 1.19 -6.63 -7.17
N GLY A 105 -0.07 -7.09 -7.25
CA GLY A 105 -0.45 -8.18 -8.14
C GLY A 105 -0.09 -7.93 -9.61
N ILE A 106 -0.29 -6.70 -10.12
CA ILE A 106 0.12 -6.32 -11.48
C ILE A 106 1.64 -6.41 -11.61
N GLY A 107 2.37 -5.76 -10.71
CA GLY A 107 3.82 -5.64 -10.79
C GLY A 107 4.54 -6.98 -10.72
N ILE A 108 4.09 -7.88 -9.84
CA ILE A 108 4.71 -9.20 -9.67
C ILE A 108 4.42 -10.11 -10.88
N VAL A 109 3.20 -10.10 -11.42
CA VAL A 109 2.84 -10.88 -12.62
C VAL A 109 3.58 -10.38 -13.87
N VAL A 110 3.74 -9.08 -14.02
CA VAL A 110 4.51 -8.50 -15.17
C VAL A 110 5.96 -8.95 -15.12
N ALA A 111 6.57 -8.97 -13.93
CA ALA A 111 7.96 -9.38 -13.74
C ALA A 111 8.17 -10.90 -13.74
N ASN A 112 7.12 -11.68 -13.46
CA ASN A 112 7.13 -13.14 -13.37
C ASN A 112 5.96 -13.73 -14.20
N PRO A 113 6.07 -13.76 -15.54
CA PRO A 113 4.95 -14.17 -16.41
C PRO A 113 4.49 -15.61 -16.22
N GLU A 114 5.28 -16.46 -15.59
CA GLU A 114 4.89 -17.82 -15.20
C GLU A 114 3.73 -17.84 -14.17
N PHE A 115 3.49 -16.74 -13.47
CA PHE A 115 2.37 -16.51 -12.56
C PHE A 115 1.22 -15.71 -13.20
N ALA A 116 1.06 -15.75 -14.52
CA ALA A 116 -0.06 -15.12 -15.22
C ALA A 116 -1.43 -15.68 -14.75
N ASP A 117 -1.46 -16.92 -14.24
CA ASP A 117 -2.56 -17.37 -13.41
C ASP A 117 -2.38 -16.81 -11.99
N VAL A 118 -3.08 -15.70 -11.73
CA VAL A 118 -2.99 -14.93 -10.47
C VAL A 118 -3.30 -15.78 -9.23
N VAL A 119 -4.13 -16.82 -9.37
CA VAL A 119 -4.46 -17.76 -8.26
C VAL A 119 -3.21 -18.49 -7.77
N SER A 120 -2.24 -18.72 -8.62
CA SER A 120 -0.98 -19.38 -8.27
C SER A 120 -0.07 -18.55 -7.35
N LEU A 121 -0.39 -17.28 -7.11
CA LEU A 121 0.33 -16.41 -6.19
C LEU A 121 -0.09 -16.59 -4.72
N GLU A 122 -1.14 -17.36 -4.45
CA GLU A 122 -1.61 -17.57 -3.07
C GLU A 122 -0.52 -18.15 -2.16
N GLY A 123 -0.44 -17.65 -0.95
CA GLY A 123 0.58 -18.04 0.03
C GLY A 123 1.94 -17.43 -0.31
N CYS A 124 2.97 -18.24 -0.25
CA CYS A 124 4.36 -17.83 -0.55
C CYS A 124 4.76 -18.40 -1.92
N ALA A 125 4.36 -17.74 -2.99
CA ALA A 125 4.71 -18.17 -4.33
C ALA A 125 6.24 -18.04 -4.58
N PRO A 126 6.87 -18.98 -5.29
CA PRO A 126 8.31 -18.97 -5.53
C PRO A 126 8.69 -18.04 -6.71
N THR A 127 8.32 -16.78 -6.62
CA THR A 127 8.69 -15.76 -7.61
C THR A 127 10.20 -15.57 -7.64
N LYS A 128 10.76 -15.25 -8.80
CA LYS A 128 12.21 -15.13 -8.98
C LYS A 128 12.67 -13.69 -9.15
N ASN A 129 11.81 -12.88 -9.76
CA ASN A 129 12.13 -11.50 -10.07
C ASN A 129 11.38 -10.56 -9.12
N LYS A 130 12.02 -9.47 -8.74
CA LYS A 130 11.32 -8.36 -8.08
C LYS A 130 10.21 -7.84 -8.98
N SER A 131 9.11 -7.41 -8.39
CA SER A 131 8.06 -6.64 -9.06
C SER A 131 8.64 -5.48 -9.87
N VAL A 132 7.95 -5.03 -10.89
CA VAL A 132 8.27 -3.73 -11.49
C VAL A 132 8.26 -2.67 -10.39
N PRO A 133 9.07 -1.60 -10.49
CA PRO A 133 9.11 -0.57 -9.44
C PRO A 133 7.72 -0.04 -9.12
N ILE A 134 7.34 -0.12 -7.84
CA ILE A 134 6.08 0.45 -7.32
C ILE A 134 6.43 1.63 -6.42
N ILE A 135 5.85 2.79 -6.71
CA ILE A 135 5.85 3.96 -5.86
C ILE A 135 4.46 4.06 -5.23
N ALA A 136 4.37 3.88 -3.93
CA ALA A 136 3.11 3.75 -3.21
C ALA A 136 2.77 5.03 -2.45
N LEU A 137 1.57 5.61 -2.72
CA LEU A 137 1.05 6.80 -2.06
C LEU A 137 -0.29 6.44 -1.38
N PRO A 138 -0.27 6.08 -0.08
CA PRO A 138 -1.47 5.69 0.64
C PRO A 138 -2.41 6.87 0.87
N THR A 139 -3.73 6.61 0.76
CA THR A 139 -4.80 7.58 1.06
C THR A 139 -5.63 7.16 2.28
N THR A 140 -5.27 6.05 2.92
CA THR A 140 -5.88 5.55 4.16
C THR A 140 -4.80 5.29 5.21
N ALA A 141 -5.12 5.46 6.46
CA ALA A 141 -4.27 5.08 7.59
C ALA A 141 -4.83 3.78 8.21
N GLY A 142 -4.44 2.63 7.66
CA GLY A 142 -4.98 1.32 8.06
C GLY A 142 -4.06 0.16 7.70
N THR A 143 -4.09 -0.24 6.45
CA THR A 143 -3.46 -1.49 5.97
C THR A 143 -1.94 -1.46 5.95
N GLY A 144 -1.31 -0.30 5.80
CA GLY A 144 0.14 -0.17 5.64
C GLY A 144 0.71 -0.89 4.41
N ALA A 145 -0.13 -1.14 3.41
CA ALA A 145 0.24 -1.94 2.24
C ALA A 145 1.38 -1.32 1.42
N GLU A 146 1.68 -0.05 1.63
CA GLU A 146 2.79 0.66 1.00
C GLU A 146 4.18 0.19 1.47
N VAL A 147 4.26 -0.53 2.60
CA VAL A 147 5.52 -1.03 3.17
C VAL A 147 5.48 -2.50 3.57
N THR A 148 4.45 -3.24 3.14
CA THR A 148 4.31 -4.67 3.46
C THR A 148 4.67 -5.56 2.28
N ILE A 149 5.10 -6.79 2.60
CA ILE A 149 5.30 -7.88 1.64
C ILE A 149 4.01 -8.65 1.35
N ASN A 150 2.90 -8.27 1.99
CA ASN A 150 1.62 -8.95 1.88
C ASN A 150 0.70 -8.19 0.93
N TYR A 151 -0.15 -8.91 0.21
CA TYR A 151 -1.27 -8.36 -0.55
C TYR A 151 -2.42 -9.37 -0.61
N VAL A 152 -3.62 -8.87 -0.83
CA VAL A 152 -4.84 -9.68 -0.75
C VAL A 152 -5.65 -9.51 -2.02
N ILE A 153 -5.93 -10.64 -2.69
CA ILE A 153 -6.71 -10.70 -3.93
C ILE A 153 -7.89 -11.67 -3.74
N ILE A 154 -9.05 -11.30 -4.24
CA ILE A 154 -10.23 -12.17 -4.24
C ILE A 154 -10.19 -13.07 -5.47
N ASP A 155 -10.19 -14.38 -5.24
CA ASP A 155 -10.52 -15.37 -6.26
C ASP A 155 -12.05 -15.39 -6.39
N GLU A 156 -12.54 -14.79 -7.46
CA GLU A 156 -13.98 -14.63 -7.72
C GLU A 156 -14.64 -15.96 -8.06
N GLU A 157 -13.91 -16.88 -8.68
CA GLU A 157 -14.44 -18.19 -9.09
C GLU A 157 -14.68 -19.10 -7.89
N ASN A 158 -13.72 -19.12 -6.95
CA ASN A 158 -13.80 -19.93 -5.75
C ASN A 158 -14.35 -19.16 -4.53
N GLN A 159 -14.71 -17.88 -4.68
CA GLN A 159 -15.18 -17.00 -3.62
C GLN A 159 -14.23 -16.97 -2.41
N LYS A 160 -12.94 -16.94 -2.69
CA LYS A 160 -11.87 -17.05 -1.68
C LYS A 160 -11.06 -15.76 -1.60
N LYS A 161 -10.80 -15.33 -0.38
CA LYS A 161 -9.83 -14.25 -0.10
C LYS A 161 -8.44 -14.90 -0.03
N MET A 162 -7.61 -14.65 -1.04
CA MET A 162 -6.24 -15.13 -1.09
C MET A 162 -5.31 -14.13 -0.41
N VAL A 163 -4.50 -14.63 0.50
CA VAL A 163 -3.38 -13.87 1.08
C VAL A 163 -2.11 -14.29 0.36
N CYS A 164 -1.45 -13.33 -0.26
CA CYS A 164 -0.18 -13.52 -0.95
C CYS A 164 0.93 -12.87 -0.12
N VAL A 165 2.06 -13.55 0.01
CA VAL A 165 3.21 -13.08 0.79
C VAL A 165 4.47 -13.20 -0.06
N ASP A 166 5.01 -12.08 -0.51
CA ASP A 166 6.15 -12.08 -1.40
C ASP A 166 7.13 -10.92 -1.11
N PRO A 167 8.33 -11.20 -0.61
CA PRO A 167 9.37 -10.20 -0.43
C PRO A 167 9.76 -9.44 -1.70
N ASN A 168 9.54 -10.06 -2.87
CA ASN A 168 9.83 -9.44 -4.16
C ASN A 168 8.81 -8.37 -4.56
N ASP A 169 7.70 -8.26 -3.81
CA ASP A 169 6.56 -7.40 -4.14
C ASP A 169 6.42 -6.17 -3.23
N ILE A 170 7.32 -6.00 -2.27
CA ILE A 170 7.32 -4.79 -1.44
C ILE A 170 7.53 -3.55 -2.32
N PRO A 171 6.71 -2.49 -2.20
CA PRO A 171 6.91 -1.27 -2.96
C PRO A 171 8.32 -0.69 -2.78
N ALA A 172 8.99 -0.33 -3.87
CA ALA A 172 10.34 0.21 -3.82
C ALA A 172 10.39 1.53 -3.03
N VAL A 173 9.36 2.37 -3.20
CA VAL A 173 9.25 3.64 -2.51
C VAL A 173 7.85 3.82 -1.93
N ALA A 174 7.79 4.21 -0.66
CA ALA A 174 6.56 4.68 -0.02
C ALA A 174 6.62 6.20 0.15
N ILE A 175 5.57 6.90 -0.25
CA ILE A 175 5.41 8.34 -0.04
C ILE A 175 4.16 8.56 0.80
N VAL A 176 4.34 8.65 2.09
CA VAL A 176 3.25 8.80 3.06
C VAL A 176 2.98 10.29 3.28
N ASP A 177 2.03 10.82 2.51
CA ASP A 177 1.61 12.20 2.57
C ASP A 177 0.23 12.30 3.25
N PRO A 178 0.16 12.77 4.50
CA PRO A 178 -1.11 12.86 5.24
C PRO A 178 -2.17 13.72 4.56
N GLU A 179 -1.79 14.67 3.69
CA GLU A 179 -2.75 15.49 2.95
C GLU A 179 -3.61 14.67 1.99
N LEU A 180 -3.11 13.52 1.50
CA LEU A 180 -3.88 12.61 0.67
C LEU A 180 -4.99 11.87 1.44
N MET A 181 -4.99 11.92 2.77
CA MET A 181 -5.94 11.25 3.65
C MET A 181 -7.09 12.16 4.11
N TYR A 182 -7.03 13.48 3.83
CA TYR A 182 -8.05 14.43 4.30
C TYR A 182 -9.44 14.23 3.68
N SER A 183 -9.50 13.63 2.48
CA SER A 183 -10.79 13.32 1.84
C SER A 183 -11.49 12.08 2.39
N LEU A 184 -10.82 11.34 3.31
CA LEU A 184 -11.36 10.10 3.84
C LEU A 184 -12.57 10.36 4.75
N PRO A 185 -13.74 9.74 4.50
CA PRO A 185 -14.92 9.91 5.32
C PRO A 185 -14.71 9.43 6.77
N LYS A 186 -15.39 10.09 7.73
CA LYS A 186 -15.30 9.79 9.17
C LYS A 186 -15.44 8.29 9.50
N GLY A 187 -16.46 7.63 8.93
CA GLY A 187 -16.67 6.20 9.16
C GLY A 187 -15.53 5.32 8.65
N LEU A 188 -14.97 5.68 7.50
CA LEU A 188 -13.84 4.93 6.94
C LEU A 188 -12.53 5.24 7.70
N THR A 189 -12.35 6.48 8.18
CA THR A 189 -11.23 6.84 9.07
C THR A 189 -11.26 5.99 10.35
N ALA A 190 -12.43 5.84 10.97
CA ALA A 190 -12.58 4.99 12.16
C ALA A 190 -12.30 3.51 11.86
N ALA A 191 -12.87 2.99 10.77
CA ALA A 191 -12.70 1.58 10.40
C ALA A 191 -11.23 1.25 10.08
N THR A 192 -10.57 2.06 9.24
CA THR A 192 -9.17 1.83 8.90
C THR A 192 -8.22 2.07 10.07
N GLY A 193 -8.53 3.03 10.95
CA GLY A 193 -7.74 3.24 12.16
C GLY A 193 -7.85 2.10 13.17
N MET A 194 -9.04 1.49 13.31
CA MET A 194 -9.22 0.28 14.11
C MET A 194 -8.53 -0.93 13.48
N ASP A 195 -8.48 -1.01 12.16
CA ASP A 195 -7.72 -2.00 11.42
C ASP A 195 -6.21 -1.89 11.74
N ALA A 196 -5.65 -0.67 11.69
CA ALA A 196 -4.27 -0.41 12.08
C ALA A 196 -3.98 -0.81 13.55
N LEU A 197 -4.93 -0.54 14.47
CA LEU A 197 -4.81 -0.96 15.86
C LEU A 197 -4.80 -2.49 15.99
N THR A 198 -5.67 -3.15 15.25
CA THR A 198 -5.74 -4.61 15.23
C THR A 198 -4.44 -5.22 14.69
N HIS A 199 -3.91 -4.68 13.60
CA HIS A 199 -2.61 -5.08 13.06
C HIS A 199 -1.50 -4.96 14.12
N ALA A 200 -1.42 -3.81 14.80
CA ALA A 200 -0.39 -3.58 15.81
C ALA A 200 -0.53 -4.53 17.00
N ILE A 201 -1.75 -4.80 17.48
CA ILE A 201 -1.99 -5.75 18.57
C ILE A 201 -1.63 -7.17 18.14
N GLU A 202 -2.08 -7.61 16.96
CA GLU A 202 -1.79 -8.95 16.45
C GLU A 202 -0.31 -9.14 16.16
N GLY A 203 0.37 -8.16 15.57
CA GLY A 203 1.81 -8.18 15.35
C GLY A 203 2.61 -8.28 16.67
N TYR A 204 2.14 -7.64 17.74
CA TYR A 204 2.75 -7.71 19.05
C TYR A 204 2.61 -9.09 19.73
N ILE A 205 1.43 -9.73 19.59
CA ILE A 205 1.15 -11.01 20.27
C ILE A 205 1.42 -12.26 19.42
N THR A 206 1.79 -12.10 18.15
CA THR A 206 2.07 -13.24 17.26
C THR A 206 3.28 -14.04 17.71
N LYS A 207 3.34 -15.32 17.32
CA LYS A 207 4.48 -16.20 17.65
C LYS A 207 5.79 -15.77 16.99
N GLY A 208 5.72 -14.98 15.93
CA GLY A 208 6.89 -14.43 15.22
C GLY A 208 7.45 -13.15 15.87
N ALA A 209 6.76 -12.60 16.88
CA ALA A 209 7.15 -11.35 17.54
C ALA A 209 8.50 -11.46 18.27
N TRP A 210 9.25 -10.37 18.28
CA TRP A 210 10.53 -10.25 18.96
C TRP A 210 10.80 -8.78 19.27
N VAL A 211 11.85 -8.48 20.01
CA VAL A 211 12.10 -7.15 20.57
C VAL A 211 12.01 -6.01 19.56
N MET A 212 12.43 -6.24 18.31
CA MET A 212 12.37 -5.19 17.30
C MET A 212 10.93 -4.93 16.81
N SER A 213 10.14 -5.99 16.54
CA SER A 213 8.73 -5.81 16.20
C SER A 213 7.96 -5.21 17.36
N ASP A 214 8.23 -5.66 18.59
CA ASP A 214 7.55 -5.17 19.79
C ASP A 214 7.70 -3.66 20.00
N MET A 215 8.90 -3.12 19.71
CA MET A 215 9.15 -1.67 19.76
C MET A 215 8.27 -0.87 18.79
N TYR A 216 8.11 -1.36 17.56
CA TYR A 216 7.27 -0.73 16.55
C TYR A 216 5.79 -0.84 16.92
N GLU A 217 5.34 -2.02 17.31
CA GLU A 217 3.92 -2.27 17.59
C GLU A 217 3.43 -1.52 18.84
N LEU A 218 4.21 -1.50 19.92
CA LEU A 218 3.86 -0.74 21.12
C LEU A 218 3.81 0.76 20.84
N GLN A 219 4.74 1.28 20.05
CA GLN A 219 4.71 2.68 19.65
C GLN A 219 3.48 2.99 18.77
N ALA A 220 3.16 2.10 17.83
CA ALA A 220 1.99 2.25 16.96
C ALA A 220 0.69 2.23 17.77
N ILE A 221 0.50 1.27 18.71
CA ILE A 221 -0.67 1.20 19.58
C ILE A 221 -0.85 2.52 20.35
N LYS A 222 0.22 3.04 20.94
CA LYS A 222 0.17 4.31 21.67
C LYS A 222 -0.28 5.45 20.75
N MET A 223 0.35 5.60 19.59
CA MET A 223 0.05 6.68 18.65
C MET A 223 -1.38 6.58 18.10
N ILE A 224 -1.87 5.37 17.81
CA ILE A 224 -3.25 5.17 17.35
C ILE A 224 -4.23 5.59 18.45
N ALA A 225 -4.00 5.17 19.71
CA ALA A 225 -4.86 5.55 20.82
C ALA A 225 -4.94 7.07 21.05
N GLU A 226 -3.85 7.78 20.81
CA GLU A 226 -3.78 9.24 20.96
C GLU A 226 -4.41 9.97 19.76
N ASN A 227 -4.23 9.49 18.52
CA ASN A 227 -4.54 10.23 17.32
C ASN A 227 -5.84 9.80 16.60
N LEU A 228 -6.28 8.54 16.76
CA LEU A 228 -7.51 8.07 16.09
C LEU A 228 -8.75 8.85 16.53
N PRO A 229 -8.98 9.13 17.83
CA PRO A 229 -10.10 9.95 18.24
C PRO A 229 -10.09 11.34 17.58
N ILE A 230 -8.92 11.99 17.50
CA ILE A 230 -8.74 13.29 16.86
C ILE A 230 -9.06 13.19 15.37
N ALA A 231 -8.48 12.24 14.66
CA ALA A 231 -8.69 12.06 13.22
C ALA A 231 -10.15 11.76 12.85
N VAL A 232 -10.89 11.10 13.76
CA VAL A 232 -12.32 10.77 13.57
C VAL A 232 -13.20 11.96 13.89
N GLU A 233 -12.96 12.66 15.01
CA GLU A 233 -13.80 13.78 15.42
C GLU A 233 -13.52 15.04 14.63
N GLU A 234 -12.28 15.29 14.27
CA GLU A 234 -11.78 16.45 13.55
C GLU A 234 -11.06 16.03 12.25
N PRO A 235 -11.81 15.61 11.19
CA PRO A 235 -11.22 15.01 9.99
C PRO A 235 -10.20 15.89 9.24
N GLN A 236 -10.18 17.18 9.48
CA GLN A 236 -9.24 18.13 8.89
C GLN A 236 -8.10 18.53 9.84
N ASN A 237 -8.04 17.95 11.04
CA ASN A 237 -6.98 18.23 11.99
C ASN A 237 -5.67 17.57 11.54
N PRO A 238 -4.61 18.35 11.26
CA PRO A 238 -3.35 17.80 10.75
C PRO A 238 -2.67 16.88 11.78
N VAL A 239 -2.80 17.15 13.08
CA VAL A 239 -2.19 16.34 14.13
C VAL A 239 -2.76 14.93 14.12
N GLY A 240 -4.09 14.79 14.10
CA GLY A 240 -4.73 13.48 14.05
C GLY A 240 -4.41 12.73 12.75
N ARG A 241 -4.45 13.40 11.60
CA ARG A 241 -4.15 12.77 10.30
C ARG A 241 -2.69 12.32 10.20
N GLU A 242 -1.76 13.19 10.54
CA GLU A 242 -0.33 12.88 10.50
C GLU A 242 0.04 11.80 11.53
N GLY A 243 -0.52 11.89 12.75
CA GLY A 243 -0.32 10.89 13.78
C GLY A 243 -0.83 9.51 13.35
N MET A 244 -2.01 9.41 12.74
CA MET A 244 -2.55 8.14 12.23
C MET A 244 -1.74 7.61 11.04
N ALA A 245 -1.34 8.49 10.11
CA ALA A 245 -0.51 8.10 8.96
C ALA A 245 0.84 7.51 9.41
N LEU A 246 1.47 8.10 10.42
CA LEU A 246 2.72 7.60 10.99
C LEU A 246 2.51 6.31 11.78
N ALA A 247 1.46 6.22 12.57
CA ALA A 247 1.19 5.05 13.41
C ALA A 247 0.97 3.79 12.58
N GLN A 248 0.14 3.85 11.52
CA GLN A 248 -0.08 2.71 10.65
C GLN A 248 1.19 2.32 9.87
N TYR A 249 1.97 3.30 9.42
CA TYR A 249 3.26 3.06 8.76
C TYR A 249 4.24 2.32 9.66
N ILE A 250 4.34 2.71 10.94
CA ILE A 250 5.17 2.05 11.95
C ILE A 250 4.69 0.60 12.17
N ALA A 251 3.38 0.40 12.41
CA ALA A 251 2.82 -0.93 12.61
C ALA A 251 3.09 -1.85 11.40
N ALA A 252 2.91 -1.32 10.19
CA ALA A 252 3.07 -2.09 8.97
C ALA A 252 4.50 -2.62 8.76
N GLN A 253 5.50 -1.85 9.12
CA GLN A 253 6.89 -2.30 9.07
C GLN A 253 7.17 -3.48 10.00
N ALA A 254 6.44 -3.59 11.11
CA ALA A 254 6.59 -4.70 12.04
C ALA A 254 5.76 -5.91 11.64
N PHE A 255 4.43 -5.79 11.56
CA PHE A 255 3.59 -6.96 11.31
C PHE A 255 3.88 -7.64 9.96
N SER A 256 4.32 -6.89 8.95
CA SER A 256 4.76 -7.44 7.67
C SER A 256 5.85 -8.51 7.81
N ASN A 257 6.62 -8.45 8.88
CA ASN A 257 7.78 -9.32 9.11
C ASN A 257 7.53 -10.46 10.10
N VAL A 258 6.53 -10.32 10.97
CA VAL A 258 6.27 -11.28 12.05
C VAL A 258 4.95 -12.03 11.90
N GLY A 259 4.11 -11.57 10.97
CA GLY A 259 2.76 -12.10 10.76
C GLY A 259 1.75 -11.53 11.74
N LEU A 260 0.51 -11.94 11.54
CA LEU A 260 -0.65 -11.48 12.29
C LEU A 260 -1.28 -12.63 13.08
N GLY A 261 -2.45 -12.38 13.65
CA GLY A 261 -3.15 -13.31 14.49
C GLY A 261 -4.51 -13.74 13.93
N LEU A 262 -5.51 -13.85 14.83
CA LEU A 262 -6.78 -14.50 14.56
C LEU A 262 -7.72 -13.71 13.65
N VAL A 263 -7.61 -12.38 13.65
CA VAL A 263 -8.49 -11.50 12.85
C VAL A 263 -8.06 -11.49 11.39
N HIS A 264 -6.74 -11.50 11.15
CA HIS A 264 -6.14 -11.45 9.81
C HIS A 264 -5.55 -12.78 9.34
N GLY A 265 -5.65 -13.85 10.15
CA GLY A 265 -5.12 -15.18 9.89
C GLY A 265 -6.01 -16.11 9.08
#